data_036515cbd27c63df6563e32c02bfda91
#
_entry.id   036515cbd27c63df6563e32c02bfda91
#
_cell.length_a   1.000
_cell.length_b   1.000
_cell.length_c   1.000
_cell.angle_alpha   90.00
_cell.angle_beta   90.00
_cell.angle_gamma   90.00
#
_symmetry.space_group_name_H-M   'P 1'
#
loop_
_entity.id
_entity.type
_entity.pdbx_description
1 polymer ?
#
loop_
_entity_poly.entity_id
_entity_poly.type
_entity_poly.pdbx_seq_one_letter_code
_entity_poly.pdbx_strand_id
1 'polypeptide(L)'
;MIKIESRVLGPVGTNCYLIINKENNESIIIDPADSPESIYDMVVRSGSKPQAILLTHGHFDHIGAANEVREHYGIKIYASCD
;
A
#
# COMPACT_ATOMS: atom_id res chain seq x y z
N MET A 1 1.55 6.93 -18.20
CA MET A 1 2.54 7.45 -17.24
C MET A 1 2.33 6.85 -15.87
N ILE A 2 3.40 6.44 -15.22
CA ILE A 2 3.36 5.87 -13.87
C ILE A 2 3.93 6.91 -12.90
N LYS A 3 3.21 7.12 -11.81
CA LYS A 3 3.68 7.98 -10.73
C LYS A 3 3.87 7.13 -9.47
N ILE A 4 4.95 7.36 -8.75
CA ILE A 4 5.24 6.64 -7.51
C ILE A 4 5.25 7.63 -6.35
N GLU A 5 4.38 7.39 -5.38
CA GLU A 5 4.38 8.10 -4.11
C GLU A 5 4.95 7.19 -3.04
N SER A 6 5.61 7.77 -2.05
CA SER A 6 6.15 6.99 -0.95
C SER A 6 5.89 7.68 0.37
N ARG A 7 5.85 6.88 1.43
CA ARG A 7 5.64 7.39 2.78
C ARG A 7 6.31 6.45 3.78
N VAL A 8 6.98 7.02 4.75
CA VAL A 8 7.59 6.25 5.83
C VAL A 8 6.53 6.01 6.90
N LEU A 9 6.37 4.76 7.31
CA LEU A 9 5.32 4.35 8.24
C LEU A 9 5.91 3.84 9.56
N GLY A 10 5.26 4.22 10.65
CA GLY A 10 5.52 3.69 11.97
C GLY A 10 6.85 4.10 12.58
N PRO A 11 7.08 3.66 13.83
CA PRO A 11 8.28 4.07 14.56
C PRO A 11 9.56 3.45 14.03
N VAL A 12 9.49 2.33 13.30
CA VAL A 12 10.67 1.68 12.71
C VAL A 12 10.98 2.20 11.31
N GLY A 13 10.15 3.07 10.76
CA GLY A 13 10.45 3.71 9.49
C GLY A 13 10.33 2.82 8.26
N THR A 14 9.26 2.04 8.17
CA THR A 14 9.03 1.18 7.00
C THR A 14 8.52 2.00 5.83
N ASN A 15 9.15 1.82 4.66
CA ASN A 15 8.72 2.50 3.45
C ASN A 15 7.51 1.83 2.83
N CYS A 16 6.46 2.61 2.58
CA CYS A 16 5.28 2.18 1.84
C CYS A 16 5.24 2.94 0.53
N TYR A 17 4.93 2.24 -0.56
CA TYR A 17 4.86 2.86 -1.88
C TYR A 17 3.46 2.74 -2.45
N LEU A 18 3.07 3.76 -3.21
CA LEU A 18 1.83 3.75 -3.97
C LEU A 18 2.21 3.97 -5.44
N ILE A 19 2.00 2.95 -6.26
CA ILE A 19 2.29 3.03 -7.69
C ILE A 19 0.99 3.32 -8.42
N ILE A 20 0.95 4.46 -9.11
CA ILE A 20 -0.26 4.98 -9.73
C ILE A 20 -0.14 4.96 -11.24
N ASN A 21 -1.09 4.34 -11.92
CA ASN A 21 -1.21 4.44 -13.37
C ASN A 21 -2.06 5.67 -13.68
N LYS A 22 -1.41 6.71 -14.21
CA LYS A 22 -2.10 7.98 -14.45
C LYS A 22 -3.10 7.93 -15.61
N GLU A 23 -3.06 6.89 -16.41
CA GLU A 23 -4.01 6.75 -17.52
C GLU A 23 -5.40 6.37 -17.05
N ASN A 24 -5.49 5.52 -16.01
CA ASN A 24 -6.78 5.06 -15.49
C ASN A 24 -6.99 5.35 -14.01
N ASN A 25 -6.01 5.98 -13.35
CA ASN A 25 -6.02 6.29 -11.92
C ASN A 25 -6.16 5.06 -11.03
N GLU A 26 -5.69 3.91 -11.49
CA GLU A 26 -5.57 2.72 -10.64
C GLU A 26 -4.22 2.68 -10.00
N SER A 27 -4.15 2.10 -8.80
CA SER A 27 -2.89 2.05 -8.06
C SER A 27 -2.69 0.70 -7.39
N ILE A 28 -1.44 0.47 -6.97
CA ILE A 28 -1.04 -0.70 -6.20
C ILE A 28 -0.32 -0.19 -4.96
N ILE A 29 -0.71 -0.71 -3.80
CA ILE A 29 -0.09 -0.37 -2.52
C ILE A 29 0.99 -1.40 -2.22
N ILE A 30 2.21 -0.93 -1.97
CA ILE A 30 3.34 -1.82 -1.69
C ILE A 30 3.78 -1.65 -0.24
N ASP A 31 3.84 -2.75 0.49
CA ASP A 31 4.32 -2.85 1.87
C ASP A 31 3.60 -1.94 2.86
N PRO A 32 2.26 -2.06 2.99
CA PRO A 32 1.52 -1.29 4.00
C PRO A 32 1.70 -1.93 5.39
N ALA A 33 2.86 -1.72 6.00
CA ALA A 33 3.26 -2.43 7.19
C ALA A 33 2.77 -1.80 8.50
N ASP A 34 2.33 -0.55 8.47
CA ASP A 34 1.94 0.18 9.68
C ASP A 34 1.07 1.37 9.29
N SER A 35 0.45 2.00 10.30
CA SER A 35 -0.24 3.29 10.14
C SER A 35 -1.23 3.32 8.98
N PRO A 36 -2.32 2.52 9.02
CA PRO A 36 -3.29 2.48 7.92
C PRO A 36 -3.84 3.85 7.55
N GLU A 37 -4.05 4.72 8.53
CA GLU A 37 -4.59 6.07 8.28
C GLU A 37 -3.68 6.89 7.39
N SER A 38 -2.37 6.73 7.54
CA SER A 38 -1.40 7.42 6.70
C SER A 38 -1.49 6.92 5.25
N ILE A 39 -1.75 5.62 5.07
CA ILE A 39 -1.93 5.04 3.75
C ILE A 39 -3.19 5.56 3.10
N TYR A 40 -4.30 5.63 3.85
CA TYR A 40 -5.56 6.16 3.33
C TYR A 40 -5.39 7.62 2.91
N ASP A 41 -4.66 8.42 3.69
CA ASP A 41 -4.39 9.80 3.35
C ASP A 41 -3.60 9.90 2.03
N MET A 42 -2.59 9.05 1.87
CA MET A 42 -1.79 9.03 0.64
C MET A 42 -2.65 8.68 -0.57
N VAL A 43 -3.53 7.69 -0.44
CA VAL A 43 -4.44 7.29 -1.52
C VAL A 43 -5.40 8.43 -1.88
N VAL A 44 -6.00 9.07 -0.87
CA VAL A 44 -6.93 10.18 -1.11
C VAL A 44 -6.23 11.33 -1.83
N ARG A 45 -5.02 11.68 -1.39
CA ARG A 45 -4.26 12.76 -2.01
C ARG A 45 -3.87 12.45 -3.46
N SER A 46 -3.65 11.17 -3.77
CA SER A 46 -3.31 10.75 -5.12
C SER A 46 -4.50 10.75 -6.07
N GLY A 47 -5.72 10.65 -5.54
CA GLY A 47 -6.92 10.52 -6.35
C GLY A 47 -7.03 9.19 -7.07
N SER A 48 -6.27 8.18 -6.65
CA SER A 48 -6.26 6.88 -7.31
C SER A 48 -7.15 5.88 -6.59
N LYS A 49 -7.40 4.76 -7.28
CA LYS A 49 -8.18 3.65 -6.73
C LYS A 49 -7.28 2.43 -6.57
N PRO A 50 -6.97 2.01 -5.35
CA PRO A 50 -6.13 0.84 -5.13
C PRO A 50 -6.80 -0.43 -5.66
N GLN A 51 -6.04 -1.25 -6.37
CA GLN A 51 -6.52 -2.50 -6.96
C GLN A 51 -5.95 -3.72 -6.26
N ALA A 52 -4.80 -3.58 -5.62
CA ALA A 52 -4.11 -4.69 -4.99
C ALA A 52 -3.08 -4.19 -3.99
N ILE A 53 -2.68 -5.07 -3.08
CA ILE A 53 -1.57 -4.85 -2.16
C ILE A 53 -0.48 -5.85 -2.50
N LEU A 54 0.76 -5.40 -2.62
CA LEU A 54 1.91 -6.26 -2.86
C LEU A 54 2.85 -6.19 -1.66
N LEU A 55 3.18 -7.35 -1.11
CA LEU A 55 4.15 -7.46 -0.02
C LEU A 55 5.47 -7.95 -0.61
N THR A 56 6.51 -7.14 -0.48
CA THR A 56 7.82 -7.48 -1.07
C THR A 56 8.72 -8.29 -0.14
N HIS A 57 8.38 -8.32 1.14
CA HIS A 57 9.14 -9.10 2.14
C HIS A 57 8.26 -10.19 2.71
N GLY A 58 8.80 -11.41 2.82
CA GLY A 58 8.04 -12.56 3.28
C GLY A 58 7.74 -12.57 4.78
N HIS A 59 8.38 -11.72 5.54
CA HIS A 59 8.23 -11.69 7.00
C HIS A 59 7.74 -10.33 7.46
N PHE A 60 6.45 -10.20 7.59
CA PHE A 60 5.86 -9.04 8.23
C PHE A 60 5.40 -9.45 9.63
N ASP A 61 6.05 -8.88 10.63
CA ASP A 61 5.63 -9.08 12.02
C ASP A 61 4.28 -8.42 12.28
N HIS A 62 3.88 -7.50 11.40
CA HIS A 62 2.64 -6.73 11.55
C HIS A 62 1.84 -6.73 10.25
N ILE A 63 1.23 -7.87 9.92
CA ILE A 63 0.34 -7.92 8.77
C ILE A 63 -1.04 -7.32 9.07
N GLY A 64 -1.27 -6.95 10.34
CA GLY A 64 -2.54 -6.33 10.73
C GLY A 64 -2.88 -5.08 9.93
N ALA A 65 -1.90 -4.22 9.68
CA ALA A 65 -2.12 -3.01 8.89
C ALA A 65 -2.46 -3.36 7.44
N ALA A 66 -1.77 -4.35 6.85
CA ALA A 66 -2.07 -4.79 5.49
C ALA A 66 -3.48 -5.36 5.39
N ASN A 67 -3.90 -6.16 6.37
CA ASN A 67 -5.25 -6.71 6.40
C ASN A 67 -6.30 -5.62 6.54
N GLU A 68 -6.05 -4.61 7.37
CA GLU A 68 -6.97 -3.51 7.55
C GLU A 68 -7.14 -2.71 6.27
N VAL A 69 -6.05 -2.42 5.58
CA VAL A 69 -6.08 -1.73 4.29
C VAL A 69 -6.82 -2.57 3.24
N ARG A 70 -6.56 -3.87 3.22
CA ARG A 70 -7.23 -4.79 2.32
C ARG A 70 -8.75 -4.75 2.50
N GLU A 71 -9.21 -4.79 3.74
CA GLU A 71 -10.64 -4.76 4.04
C GLU A 71 -11.24 -3.40 3.72
N HIS A 72 -10.50 -2.34 3.99
CA HIS A 72 -10.99 -0.99 3.72
C HIS A 72 -11.30 -0.77 2.24
N TYR A 73 -10.45 -1.29 1.35
CA TYR A 73 -10.62 -1.12 -0.10
C TYR A 73 -11.24 -2.32 -0.80
N GLY A 74 -11.43 -3.44 -0.10
CA GLY A 74 -11.99 -4.64 -0.70
C GLY A 74 -11.10 -5.23 -1.79
N ILE A 75 -9.79 -5.25 -1.58
CA ILE A 75 -8.81 -5.70 -2.56
C ILE A 75 -8.04 -6.93 -2.04
N LYS A 76 -7.18 -7.49 -2.88
CA LYS A 76 -6.41 -8.70 -2.54
C LYS A 76 -4.97 -8.36 -2.19
N ILE A 77 -4.37 -9.20 -1.35
CA ILE A 77 -2.95 -9.12 -1.01
C ILE A 77 -2.20 -10.19 -1.78
N TYR A 78 -1.11 -9.79 -2.43
CA TYR A 78 -0.19 -10.68 -3.10
C TYR A 78 1.16 -10.59 -2.40
N ALA A 79 1.74 -11.74 -2.05
CA ALA A 79 3.02 -11.79 -1.36
C ALA A 79 4.07 -12.42 -2.26
N SER A 80 5.30 -11.91 -2.14
CA SER A 80 6.43 -12.51 -2.83
C SER A 80 6.75 -13.86 -2.17
N CYS A 81 6.97 -14.88 -2.99
CA CYS A 81 7.29 -16.23 -2.52
C CYS A 81 8.79 -16.49 -2.63
N ASP A 82 9.51 -16.09 -1.62
CA ASP A 82 10.95 -16.39 -1.56
C ASP A 82 11.28 -17.22 -0.35
#